data_373af148890020a241fb6e741279cfc4
#
_entry.id   373af148890020a241fb6e741279cfc4
#
_cell.length_a   1.000
_cell.length_b   1.000
_cell.length_c   1.000
_cell.angle_alpha   90.00
_cell.angle_beta   90.00
_cell.angle_gamma   90.00
#
_symmetry.space_group_name_H-M   'P 1'
#
loop_
_entity.id
_entity.type
_entity.pdbx_description
1 polymer ?
#
loop_
_entity_poly.entity_id
_entity_poly.type
_entity_poly.pdbx_seq_one_letter_code
_entity_poly.pdbx_strand_id
1 'polypeptide(L)'
;MTNVAVIFIGTNKYLDFLPKYYDSCEEHFMPDANKQYFVFTDGNLEGNIPDNISYYNIEHKPWPAITLERFHTILEAEKELKKYDWMVFLDADMMVRKKIFSYEILNPEKEYLAVHHPCHYSDYTGTFETNPKSEAYVKEPTPKNYYQGCLWGGQIKNVIPMMKTLKERVDKD
;
A
#
# COMPACT_ATOMS: atom_id res chain seq x y z
N MET A 1 6.02 20.08 7.81
CA MET A 1 4.90 19.37 7.18
C MET A 1 5.39 17.96 6.90
N THR A 2 4.62 16.95 7.22
CA THR A 2 5.01 15.52 7.03
C THR A 2 5.02 15.18 5.55
N ASN A 3 6.08 14.47 5.08
CA ASN A 3 6.20 14.05 3.70
C ASN A 3 5.74 12.60 3.58
N VAL A 4 4.73 12.36 2.77
CA VAL A 4 4.08 11.05 2.61
C VAL A 4 4.16 10.56 1.18
N ALA A 5 4.73 9.38 0.98
CA ALA A 5 4.64 8.64 -0.28
C ALA A 5 3.33 7.85 -0.30
N VAL A 6 2.45 8.16 -1.24
CA VAL A 6 1.19 7.44 -1.46
C VAL A 6 1.38 6.50 -2.65
N ILE A 7 1.14 5.22 -2.45
CA ILE A 7 1.41 4.18 -3.45
C ILE A 7 0.12 3.77 -4.16
N PHE A 8 0.15 3.82 -5.49
CA PHE A 8 -0.88 3.30 -6.38
C PHE A 8 -0.26 2.24 -7.29
N ILE A 9 -0.85 1.04 -7.32
CA ILE A 9 -0.51 0.00 -8.29
C ILE A 9 -1.78 -0.33 -9.06
N GLY A 10 -1.84 0.05 -10.34
CA GLY A 10 -3.01 -0.19 -11.16
C GLY A 10 -2.61 -0.47 -12.60
N THR A 11 -2.79 -1.73 -13.04
CA THR A 11 -2.50 -2.16 -14.41
C THR A 11 -3.78 -2.47 -15.17
N ASN A 12 -3.70 -2.43 -16.52
CA ASN A 12 -4.84 -2.68 -17.39
C ASN A 12 -6.00 -1.73 -17.00
N LYS A 13 -7.24 -2.24 -16.90
CA LYS A 13 -8.43 -1.46 -16.52
C LYS A 13 -8.35 -0.75 -15.16
N TYR A 14 -7.45 -1.18 -14.26
CA TYR A 14 -7.29 -0.53 -12.96
C TYR A 14 -6.62 0.85 -13.05
N LEU A 15 -5.95 1.15 -14.18
CA LEU A 15 -5.45 2.50 -14.43
C LEU A 15 -6.60 3.53 -14.53
N ASP A 16 -7.77 3.11 -14.99
CA ASP A 16 -8.97 3.98 -15.14
C ASP A 16 -9.45 4.55 -13.78
N PHE A 17 -9.05 3.93 -12.68
CA PHE A 17 -9.38 4.44 -11.35
C PHE A 17 -8.48 5.60 -10.90
N LEU A 18 -7.29 5.76 -11.49
CA LEU A 18 -6.30 6.73 -11.03
C LEU A 18 -6.83 8.17 -10.90
N PRO A 19 -7.60 8.73 -11.85
CA PRO A 19 -8.09 10.11 -11.71
C PRO A 19 -8.96 10.29 -10.45
N LYS A 20 -9.93 9.41 -10.24
CA LYS A 20 -10.83 9.48 -9.06
C LYS A 20 -10.10 9.16 -7.76
N TYR A 21 -9.16 8.23 -7.79
CA TYR A 21 -8.29 7.91 -6.67
C TYR A 21 -7.49 9.15 -6.26
N TYR A 22 -6.79 9.77 -7.21
CA TYR A 22 -5.98 10.95 -6.99
C TYR A 22 -6.81 12.11 -6.45
N ASP A 23 -7.91 12.49 -7.11
CA ASP A 23 -8.78 13.58 -6.70
C ASP A 23 -9.31 13.38 -5.27
N SER A 24 -9.76 12.17 -4.95
CA SER A 24 -10.26 11.86 -3.61
C SER A 24 -9.17 11.91 -2.53
N CYS A 25 -7.95 11.50 -2.87
CA CYS A 25 -6.82 11.58 -1.98
C CYS A 25 -6.34 13.03 -1.79
N GLU A 26 -6.34 13.85 -2.83
CA GLU A 26 -5.98 15.27 -2.70
C GLU A 26 -7.00 16.03 -1.84
N GLU A 27 -8.29 15.76 -2.02
CA GLU A 27 -9.33 16.43 -1.28
C GLU A 27 -9.45 15.97 0.18
N HIS A 28 -9.25 14.66 0.43
CA HIS A 28 -9.68 14.08 1.70
C HIS A 28 -8.56 13.38 2.49
N PHE A 29 -7.52 12.85 1.83
CA PHE A 29 -6.51 12.06 2.51
C PHE A 29 -5.30 12.90 2.90
N MET A 30 -5.14 13.15 4.19
CA MET A 30 -4.05 13.93 4.77
C MET A 30 -3.83 15.29 4.06
N PRO A 31 -4.85 16.18 4.04
CA PRO A 31 -4.72 17.50 3.40
C PRO A 31 -3.69 18.41 4.10
N ASP A 32 -3.23 18.02 5.28
CA ASP A 32 -2.20 18.66 6.09
C ASP A 32 -0.79 18.12 5.87
N ALA A 33 -0.60 17.19 4.91
CA ALA A 33 0.68 16.58 4.57
C ALA A 33 1.13 16.92 3.13
N ASN A 34 2.44 16.88 2.88
CA ASN A 34 2.98 16.88 1.53
C ASN A 34 2.90 15.46 0.98
N LYS A 35 2.08 15.27 -0.05
CA LYS A 35 1.89 13.97 -0.70
C LYS A 35 2.63 13.89 -2.02
N GLN A 36 3.33 12.78 -2.24
CA GLN A 36 3.85 12.36 -3.54
C GLN A 36 3.24 11.01 -3.88
N TYR A 37 2.64 10.93 -5.05
CA TYR A 37 2.05 9.70 -5.56
C TYR A 37 3.05 8.93 -6.39
N PHE A 38 3.27 7.67 -6.02
CA PHE A 38 4.09 6.72 -6.75
C PHE A 38 3.14 5.81 -7.52
N VAL A 39 3.01 6.05 -8.82
CA VAL A 39 2.06 5.37 -9.69
C VAL A 39 2.77 4.31 -10.51
N PHE A 40 2.47 3.05 -10.24
CA PHE A 40 2.99 1.88 -10.94
C PHE A 40 1.89 1.33 -11.86
N THR A 41 2.13 1.37 -13.18
CA THR A 41 1.15 0.95 -14.19
C THR A 41 1.82 0.49 -15.48
N ASP A 42 1.12 -0.31 -16.28
CA ASP A 42 1.54 -0.75 -17.62
C ASP A 42 1.02 0.18 -18.74
N GLY A 43 0.20 1.16 -18.39
CA GLY A 43 -0.35 2.14 -19.33
C GLY A 43 0.36 3.48 -19.28
N ASN A 44 0.12 4.31 -20.28
CA ASN A 44 0.60 5.69 -20.31
C ASN A 44 -0.36 6.60 -19.53
N LEU A 45 0.19 7.52 -18.77
CA LEU A 45 -0.61 8.59 -18.18
C LEU A 45 -0.90 9.63 -19.27
N GLU A 46 -2.18 9.94 -19.45
CA GLU A 46 -2.63 10.92 -20.45
C GLU A 46 -2.91 12.28 -19.79
N GLY A 47 -2.82 13.35 -20.60
CA GLY A 47 -3.16 14.69 -20.16
C GLY A 47 -2.05 15.41 -19.38
N ASN A 48 -2.46 16.39 -18.58
CA ASN A 48 -1.54 17.14 -17.73
C ASN A 48 -1.34 16.38 -16.41
N ILE A 49 -0.17 15.73 -16.28
CA ILE A 49 0.19 14.95 -15.09
C ILE A 49 0.59 15.93 -13.99
N PRO A 50 -0.03 15.88 -12.80
CA PRO A 50 0.35 16.70 -11.66
C PRO A 50 1.82 16.49 -11.24
N ASP A 51 2.48 17.57 -10.80
CA ASP A 51 3.90 17.54 -10.41
C ASP A 51 4.20 16.60 -9.24
N ASN A 52 3.19 16.30 -8.42
CA ASN A 52 3.29 15.36 -7.30
C ASN A 52 2.98 13.90 -7.67
N ILE A 53 3.08 13.54 -8.96
CA ILE A 53 3.00 12.15 -9.44
C ILE A 53 4.37 11.73 -9.99
N SER A 54 4.91 10.65 -9.42
CA SER A 54 6.05 9.90 -9.98
C SER A 54 5.52 8.65 -10.67
N TYR A 55 5.80 8.51 -11.96
CA TYR A 55 5.34 7.40 -12.79
C TYR A 55 6.41 6.32 -12.93
N TYR A 56 5.99 5.06 -12.79
CA TYR A 56 6.80 3.86 -12.97
C TYR A 56 6.09 2.90 -13.92
N ASN A 57 6.73 2.64 -15.07
CA ASN A 57 6.20 1.66 -16.01
C ASN A 57 6.53 0.24 -15.54
N ILE A 58 5.49 -0.57 -15.35
CA ILE A 58 5.61 -1.97 -14.91
C ILE A 58 4.90 -2.90 -15.90
N GLU A 59 5.26 -4.18 -15.90
CA GLU A 59 4.56 -5.18 -16.67
C GLU A 59 3.29 -5.64 -15.94
N HIS A 60 2.19 -5.78 -16.68
CA HIS A 60 0.97 -6.38 -16.13
C HIS A 60 1.19 -7.85 -15.76
N LYS A 61 0.80 -8.21 -14.53
CA LYS A 61 0.78 -9.60 -14.07
C LYS A 61 -0.65 -9.98 -13.73
N PRO A 62 -1.11 -11.20 -14.11
CA PRO A 62 -2.45 -11.66 -13.73
C PRO A 62 -2.54 -11.87 -12.21
N TRP A 63 -3.77 -11.84 -11.69
CA TRP A 63 -4.02 -12.26 -10.32
C TRP A 63 -3.69 -13.77 -10.16
N PRO A 64 -3.06 -14.22 -9.08
CA PRO A 64 -2.71 -13.46 -7.87
C PRO A 64 -1.34 -12.77 -7.89
N ALA A 65 -0.52 -12.95 -8.94
CA ALA A 65 0.85 -12.46 -8.98
C ALA A 65 0.97 -10.94 -8.76
N ILE A 66 0.12 -10.13 -9.43
CA ILE A 66 0.13 -8.66 -9.24
C ILE A 66 -0.06 -8.24 -7.77
N THR A 67 -0.81 -9.03 -7.00
CA THR A 67 -1.06 -8.79 -5.59
C THR A 67 0.07 -9.29 -4.70
N LEU A 68 0.57 -10.49 -4.96
CA LEU A 68 1.65 -11.10 -4.17
C LEU A 68 2.97 -10.36 -4.36
N GLU A 69 3.28 -9.97 -5.60
CA GLU A 69 4.53 -9.32 -5.96
C GLU A 69 4.50 -7.78 -5.82
N ARG A 70 3.49 -7.21 -5.15
CA ARG A 70 3.41 -5.76 -4.91
C ARG A 70 4.65 -5.19 -4.23
N PHE A 71 5.31 -5.97 -3.37
CA PHE A 71 6.52 -5.56 -2.68
C PHE A 71 7.72 -5.45 -3.64
N HIS A 72 7.82 -6.33 -4.64
CA HIS A 72 8.82 -6.23 -5.72
C HIS A 72 8.63 -4.92 -6.45
N THR A 73 7.40 -4.67 -6.89
CA THR A 73 7.01 -3.46 -7.63
C THR A 73 7.34 -2.17 -6.86
N ILE A 74 6.92 -2.08 -5.59
CA ILE A 74 7.14 -0.87 -4.78
C ILE A 74 8.64 -0.65 -4.54
N LEU A 75 9.41 -1.71 -4.34
CA LEU A 75 10.86 -1.62 -4.09
C LEU A 75 11.68 -1.15 -5.30
N GLU A 76 11.12 -1.14 -6.52
CA GLU A 76 11.76 -0.49 -7.68
C GLU A 76 12.00 1.00 -7.42
N ALA A 77 11.13 1.63 -6.62
CA ALA A 77 11.25 3.03 -6.22
C ALA A 77 11.98 3.24 -4.88
N GLU A 78 12.66 2.23 -4.31
CA GLU A 78 13.25 2.30 -2.96
C GLU A 78 14.09 3.57 -2.73
N LYS A 79 14.92 3.95 -3.71
CA LYS A 79 15.79 5.11 -3.60
C LYS A 79 15.01 6.42 -3.43
N GLU A 80 13.91 6.55 -4.17
CA GLU A 80 13.07 7.74 -4.11
C GLU A 80 12.19 7.74 -2.86
N LEU A 81 11.64 6.58 -2.48
CA LEU A 81 10.84 6.40 -1.26
C LEU A 81 11.59 6.81 0.00
N LYS A 82 12.90 6.57 0.07
CA LYS A 82 13.74 6.98 1.21
C LYS A 82 13.81 8.48 1.47
N LYS A 83 13.29 9.31 0.58
CA LYS A 83 13.21 10.77 0.75
C LYS A 83 11.99 11.21 1.56
N TYR A 84 11.07 10.31 1.86
CA TYR A 84 9.82 10.56 2.57
C TYR A 84 9.88 10.05 4.00
N ASP A 85 9.00 10.59 4.86
CA ASP A 85 8.90 10.18 6.26
C ASP A 85 8.04 8.91 6.38
N TRP A 86 6.95 8.87 5.62
CA TRP A 86 5.94 7.82 5.65
C TRP A 86 5.63 7.29 4.25
N MET A 87 5.22 6.05 4.19
CA MET A 87 4.62 5.44 3.01
C MET A 87 3.23 4.90 3.38
N VAL A 88 2.26 5.13 2.51
CA VAL A 88 0.93 4.53 2.62
C VAL A 88 0.54 3.93 1.27
N PHE A 89 0.22 2.65 1.31
CA PHE A 89 -0.37 1.93 0.19
C PHE A 89 -1.90 1.95 0.33
N LEU A 90 -2.59 2.26 -0.77
CA LEU A 90 -4.03 2.07 -0.92
C LEU A 90 -4.28 1.30 -2.22
N ASP A 91 -5.19 0.32 -2.20
CA ASP A 91 -5.59 -0.39 -3.41
C ASP A 91 -6.17 0.59 -4.45
N ALA A 92 -5.94 0.30 -5.74
CA ALA A 92 -6.29 1.19 -6.84
C ALA A 92 -7.79 1.53 -6.94
N ASP A 93 -8.65 0.65 -6.45
CA ASP A 93 -10.12 0.81 -6.44
C ASP A 93 -10.65 1.46 -5.15
N MET A 94 -9.75 1.98 -4.31
CA MET A 94 -10.11 2.74 -3.11
C MET A 94 -10.41 4.20 -3.44
N MET A 95 -11.37 4.77 -2.69
CA MET A 95 -11.70 6.20 -2.74
C MET A 95 -11.90 6.73 -1.32
N VAL A 96 -11.19 7.81 -0.99
CA VAL A 96 -11.33 8.47 0.30
C VAL A 96 -12.54 9.42 0.28
N ARG A 97 -13.51 9.22 1.18
CA ARG A 97 -14.80 9.93 1.16
C ARG A 97 -14.96 10.99 2.23
N LYS A 98 -14.08 11.00 3.23
CA LYS A 98 -14.10 11.96 4.34
C LYS A 98 -12.68 12.41 4.63
N LYS A 99 -12.53 13.63 5.10
CA LYS A 99 -11.23 14.15 5.51
C LYS A 99 -10.64 13.29 6.64
N ILE A 100 -9.42 12.86 6.44
CA ILE A 100 -8.58 12.13 7.39
C ILE A 100 -7.27 12.92 7.47
N PHE A 101 -6.99 13.50 8.61
CA PHE A 101 -5.76 14.27 8.81
C PHE A 101 -4.58 13.34 9.15
N SER A 102 -3.36 13.79 8.86
CA SER A 102 -2.17 12.97 9.09
C SER A 102 -2.02 12.53 10.54
N TYR A 103 -2.31 13.41 11.51
CA TYR A 103 -2.22 13.10 12.94
C TYR A 103 -3.24 12.06 13.43
N GLU A 104 -4.31 11.77 12.66
CA GLU A 104 -5.31 10.76 13.01
C GLU A 104 -4.81 9.35 12.75
N ILE A 105 -3.90 9.17 11.78
CA ILE A 105 -3.44 7.85 11.34
C ILE A 105 -1.93 7.67 11.39
N LEU A 106 -1.12 8.73 11.26
CA LEU A 106 0.33 8.65 11.33
C LEU A 106 0.80 8.92 12.77
N ASN A 107 0.91 7.84 13.56
CA ASN A 107 1.43 7.95 14.91
C ASN A 107 2.97 7.76 14.90
N PRO A 108 3.79 8.79 15.24
CA PRO A 108 5.25 8.69 15.21
C PRO A 108 5.83 7.68 16.21
N GLU A 109 5.05 7.28 17.23
CA GLU A 109 5.44 6.22 18.18
C GLU A 109 5.20 4.81 17.64
N LYS A 110 4.51 4.69 16.49
CA LYS A 110 4.21 3.43 15.83
C LYS A 110 5.00 3.28 14.55
N GLU A 111 5.50 2.08 14.32
CA GLU A 111 6.32 1.77 13.15
C GLU A 111 5.48 1.56 11.89
N TYR A 112 4.29 0.96 12.07
CA TYR A 112 3.42 0.50 10.99
C TYR A 112 2.00 1.04 11.14
N LEU A 113 1.34 1.15 10.00
CA LEU A 113 -0.08 1.44 9.83
C LEU A 113 -0.73 0.24 9.15
N ALA A 114 -1.84 -0.25 9.69
CA ALA A 114 -2.66 -1.26 9.07
C ALA A 114 -4.12 -1.10 9.50
N VAL A 115 -5.05 -1.55 8.67
CA VAL A 115 -6.48 -1.50 8.97
C VAL A 115 -6.98 -2.90 9.29
N HIS A 116 -7.63 -3.04 10.43
CA HIS A 116 -8.25 -4.30 10.82
C HIS A 116 -9.36 -4.68 9.84
N HIS A 117 -9.40 -5.92 9.41
CA HIS A 117 -10.37 -6.37 8.42
C HIS A 117 -11.78 -6.35 9.01
N PRO A 118 -12.75 -5.59 8.43
CA PRO A 118 -14.05 -5.36 9.05
C PRO A 118 -14.88 -6.62 9.26
N CYS A 119 -14.73 -7.64 8.42
CA CYS A 119 -15.44 -8.92 8.58
C CYS A 119 -14.96 -9.75 9.78
N HIS A 120 -13.87 -9.34 10.43
CA HIS A 120 -13.24 -10.10 11.52
C HIS A 120 -13.13 -9.30 12.83
N TYR A 121 -13.95 -8.25 12.99
CA TYR A 121 -13.93 -7.42 14.21
C TYR A 121 -14.50 -8.12 15.43
N SER A 122 -15.51 -8.96 15.25
CA SER A 122 -16.29 -9.53 16.34
C SER A 122 -15.87 -10.93 16.76
N ASP A 123 -15.34 -11.71 15.84
CA ASP A 123 -15.05 -13.13 16.06
C ASP A 123 -13.54 -13.45 16.11
N TYR A 124 -12.70 -12.44 15.85
CA TYR A 124 -11.24 -12.58 15.81
C TYR A 124 -10.74 -13.70 14.91
N THR A 125 -11.52 -14.05 13.91
CA THR A 125 -11.14 -15.03 12.89
C THR A 125 -10.39 -14.34 11.76
N GLY A 126 -9.85 -15.12 10.84
CA GLY A 126 -9.17 -14.65 9.63
C GLY A 126 -8.92 -15.83 8.71
N THR A 127 -8.65 -15.55 7.46
CA THR A 127 -8.26 -16.58 6.49
C THR A 127 -6.72 -16.68 6.44
N PHE A 128 -6.14 -17.13 7.56
CA PHE A 128 -4.70 -17.32 7.65
C PHE A 128 -4.23 -18.51 6.81
N GLU A 129 -2.97 -18.43 6.33
CA GLU A 129 -2.34 -19.55 5.66
C GLU A 129 -2.09 -20.70 6.65
N THR A 130 -2.60 -21.88 6.31
CA THR A 130 -2.55 -23.08 7.17
C THR A 130 -1.53 -24.13 6.67
N ASN A 131 -0.96 -23.93 5.48
CA ASN A 131 0.08 -24.82 4.95
C ASN A 131 1.40 -24.54 5.68
N PRO A 132 1.93 -25.52 6.48
CA PRO A 132 3.15 -25.29 7.24
C PRO A 132 4.43 -25.19 6.40
N LYS A 133 4.32 -25.41 5.07
CA LYS A 133 5.44 -25.24 4.13
C LYS A 133 5.51 -23.83 3.57
N SER A 134 4.42 -23.04 3.66
CA SER A 134 4.40 -21.67 3.18
C SER A 134 5.12 -20.73 4.15
N GLU A 135 5.85 -19.78 3.62
CA GLU A 135 6.46 -18.66 4.38
C GLU A 135 5.40 -17.72 5.00
N ALA A 136 4.15 -17.81 4.52
CA ALA A 136 3.00 -17.10 5.09
C ALA A 136 2.27 -17.87 6.20
N TYR A 137 2.73 -19.07 6.55
CA TYR A 137 2.09 -19.93 7.56
C TYR A 137 1.95 -19.23 8.90
N VAL A 138 0.74 -19.26 9.44
CA VAL A 138 0.43 -18.75 10.77
C VAL A 138 0.13 -19.91 11.71
N LYS A 139 1.05 -20.13 12.66
CA LYS A 139 0.94 -21.19 13.68
C LYS A 139 -0.13 -20.84 14.72
N GLU A 140 -0.86 -21.84 15.16
CA GLU A 140 -1.77 -21.70 16.28
C GLU A 140 -1.03 -21.36 17.62
N PRO A 141 -1.62 -20.56 18.53
CA PRO A 141 -2.92 -19.92 18.37
C PRO A 141 -2.87 -18.76 17.35
N THR A 142 -3.94 -18.63 16.56
CA THR A 142 -4.03 -17.57 15.55
C THR A 142 -4.02 -16.18 16.20
N PRO A 143 -3.42 -15.16 15.55
CA PRO A 143 -3.47 -13.79 16.06
C PRO A 143 -4.90 -13.28 16.20
N LYS A 144 -5.13 -12.44 17.21
CA LYS A 144 -6.45 -11.81 17.43
C LYS A 144 -6.82 -10.76 16.40
N ASN A 145 -5.82 -10.26 15.65
CA ASN A 145 -6.03 -9.24 14.65
C ASN A 145 -5.76 -9.81 13.26
N TYR A 146 -6.70 -9.60 12.36
CA TYR A 146 -6.55 -9.89 10.94
C TYR A 146 -6.64 -8.59 10.16
N TYR A 147 -5.56 -8.21 9.50
CA TYR A 147 -5.45 -6.96 8.78
C TYR A 147 -5.76 -7.14 7.30
N GLN A 148 -6.49 -6.20 6.73
CA GLN A 148 -6.75 -6.18 5.29
C GLN A 148 -5.56 -5.63 4.50
N GLY A 149 -5.38 -6.11 3.28
CA GLY A 149 -4.28 -5.68 2.41
C GLY A 149 -4.52 -4.39 1.64
N CYS A 150 -5.71 -3.80 1.71
CA CYS A 150 -6.09 -2.65 0.89
C CYS A 150 -5.57 -1.30 1.41
N LEU A 151 -5.21 -1.20 2.69
CA LEU A 151 -4.58 -0.03 3.28
C LEU A 151 -3.54 -0.48 4.31
N TRP A 152 -2.29 -0.15 4.08
CA TRP A 152 -1.17 -0.39 4.99
C TRP A 152 -0.01 0.57 4.70
N GLY A 153 0.91 0.65 5.63
CA GLY A 153 2.07 1.51 5.48
C GLY A 153 2.86 1.65 6.78
N GLY A 154 3.52 2.77 6.95
CA GLY A 154 4.28 3.10 8.13
C GLY A 154 5.44 4.05 7.87
N GLN A 155 6.30 4.20 8.85
CA GLN A 155 7.53 4.97 8.71
C GLN A 155 8.45 4.31 7.68
N ILE A 156 8.99 5.07 6.75
CA ILE A 156 9.82 4.55 5.64
C ILE A 156 10.96 3.67 6.13
N LYS A 157 11.62 4.07 7.22
CA LYS A 157 12.74 3.30 7.81
C LYS A 157 12.38 1.89 8.25
N ASN A 158 11.09 1.64 8.56
CA ASN A 158 10.57 0.35 9.01
C ASN A 158 9.88 -0.41 7.86
N VAL A 159 9.13 0.29 7.01
CA VAL A 159 8.37 -0.32 5.92
C VAL A 159 9.29 -0.90 4.83
N ILE A 160 10.38 -0.22 4.47
CA ILE A 160 11.32 -0.75 3.47
C ILE A 160 11.93 -2.09 3.89
N PRO A 161 12.49 -2.26 5.11
CA PRO A 161 12.96 -3.57 5.57
C PRO A 161 11.85 -4.64 5.61
N MET A 162 10.65 -4.27 6.05
CA MET A 162 9.48 -5.16 6.03
C MET A 162 9.17 -5.65 4.61
N MET A 163 9.09 -4.75 3.63
CA MET A 163 8.83 -5.11 2.23
C MET A 163 9.89 -6.03 1.65
N LYS A 164 11.17 -5.83 2.00
CA LYS A 164 12.26 -6.72 1.58
C LYS A 164 12.07 -8.13 2.15
N THR A 165 11.74 -8.25 3.42
CA THR A 165 11.43 -9.55 4.04
C THR A 165 10.22 -10.23 3.38
N LEU A 166 9.15 -9.47 3.10
CA LEU A 166 7.96 -10.01 2.46
C LEU A 166 8.23 -10.42 1.01
N LYS A 167 9.02 -9.63 0.27
CA LYS A 167 9.50 -10.01 -1.06
C LYS A 167 10.26 -11.34 -1.02
N GLU A 168 11.24 -11.49 -0.12
CA GLU A 168 12.01 -12.73 0.02
C GLU A 168 11.14 -13.94 0.36
N ARG A 169 10.08 -13.77 1.15
CA ARG A 169 9.13 -14.82 1.47
C ARG A 169 8.30 -15.23 0.25
N VAL A 170 7.82 -14.25 -0.51
CA VAL A 170 7.09 -14.51 -1.77
C VAL A 170 7.99 -15.24 -2.78
N ASP A 171 9.28 -14.90 -2.84
CA ASP A 171 10.25 -15.55 -3.74
C ASP A 171 10.53 -17.03 -3.36
N LYS A 172 10.24 -17.43 -2.13
CA LYS A 172 10.44 -18.81 -1.63
C LYS A 172 9.19 -19.69 -1.73
N ASP A 173 8.00 -19.11 -1.72
CA ASP A 173 6.71 -19.80 -1.81
C ASP A 173 6.37 -20.20 -3.26
#